data_1177ef8e0d8d87fdefb25a7386db391f
#
_entry.id   1177ef8e0d8d87fdefb25a7386db391f
#
_cell.length_a   1.000
_cell.length_b   1.000
_cell.length_c   1.000
_cell.angle_alpha   90.00
_cell.angle_beta   90.00
_cell.angle_gamma   90.00
#
_symmetry.space_group_name_H-M   'P 1'
#
loop_
_entity.id
_entity.type
_entity.pdbx_description
1 polymer ?
#
loop_
_entity_poly.entity_id
_entity_poly.type
_entity_poly.pdbx_seq_one_letter_code
_entity_poly.pdbx_strand_id
1 'polypeptide(L)'
;MRRGYFLKTYISLLVGLSLTACASRPVSETAASEWHLKPDCLYYSGHDKGTEIVSVQQSSLRAVLSNFKTGAADILDLSRPEKITRLNRFSLGLNKGEEFTSVAFHPQLDVFAAVIDAGEQRGRLELRAADNGELLDHVQVGYGPDAVVFSQDGSVLVIANEGEDFSFDRVKREFFTAEGNISIVRLDGKGRIKANANIEMADVSHREGFIVAEKGHFLEREVDWDGDGKISKQTDFDGNGKIDNKRVLLGTFEGVAVYGNEKKGEAGILIPVKADSKALLEPEYIALSPDAKRAYVTLQETNEVAEVDVENGKVLGYFNMGIAEHGADRKANGWIEFNQSVMALREPDGIALTPDGRYFVTADEGDTDTDAQDGEEPLQSGGRTMSVFDAKTGAFVADTGNQLDRITFEHGVYPDRRSNKKGAEPEGIVAFEMDGEPWAVVGMERADALVLVALADPKRPKVVALGKIPGEETRAPEGVAHFERGGEHYLLSANEMNGTVACFKIVRGEFTLEH
;
A
#
# COMPACT_ATOMS: atom_id res chain seq x y z
N MET A 1 -84.37 -6.60 -29.12
CA MET A 1 -85.29 -7.70 -28.72
C MET A 1 -84.48 -8.67 -27.84
N ARG A 2 -85.09 -9.00 -26.68
CA ARG A 2 -84.79 -10.11 -25.74
C ARG A 2 -83.36 -10.18 -25.22
N ARG A 3 -83.03 -9.75 -24.01
CA ARG A 3 -83.20 -10.28 -22.64
C ARG A 3 -82.76 -11.75 -22.50
N GLY A 4 -81.73 -11.98 -21.75
CA GLY A 4 -81.32 -13.25 -21.15
C GLY A 4 -80.50 -12.99 -19.89
N TYR A 5 -81.15 -13.10 -18.75
CA TYR A 5 -80.51 -13.05 -17.43
C TYR A 5 -79.84 -14.41 -17.14
N PHE A 6 -78.60 -14.35 -16.64
CA PHE A 6 -78.04 -15.51 -15.92
C PHE A 6 -77.52 -15.06 -14.55
N LEU A 7 -78.14 -15.64 -13.57
CA LEU A 7 -77.88 -15.59 -12.14
C LEU A 7 -76.51 -16.28 -11.90
N LYS A 8 -75.58 -15.62 -11.25
CA LYS A 8 -74.39 -16.27 -10.70
C LYS A 8 -74.37 -16.12 -9.17
N THR A 9 -74.46 -17.24 -8.55
CA THR A 9 -74.36 -17.53 -7.13
C THR A 9 -73.01 -17.07 -6.55
N TYR A 10 -73.02 -16.23 -5.53
CA TYR A 10 -71.85 -15.90 -4.75
C TYR A 10 -71.58 -16.97 -3.70
N ILE A 11 -70.46 -17.65 -3.83
CA ILE A 11 -69.88 -18.46 -2.77
C ILE A 11 -68.88 -17.58 -2.03
N SER A 12 -69.19 -17.21 -0.81
CA SER A 12 -68.28 -16.50 0.09
C SER A 12 -67.25 -17.47 0.64
N LEU A 13 -66.02 -17.35 0.17
CA LEU A 13 -64.87 -18.05 0.74
C LEU A 13 -64.23 -17.12 1.81
N LEU A 14 -64.43 -17.42 3.07
CA LEU A 14 -63.69 -16.81 4.17
C LEU A 14 -62.25 -17.33 4.11
N VAL A 15 -61.32 -16.45 3.64
CA VAL A 15 -59.89 -16.69 3.81
C VAL A 15 -59.48 -16.05 5.12
N GLY A 16 -59.23 -16.90 6.11
CA GLY A 16 -58.62 -16.47 7.37
C GLY A 16 -57.20 -15.97 7.12
N LEU A 17 -56.96 -14.68 7.29
CA LEU A 17 -55.60 -14.12 7.39
C LEU A 17 -55.03 -14.55 8.75
N SER A 18 -54.18 -15.57 8.76
CA SER A 18 -53.23 -15.78 9.83
C SER A 18 -52.11 -14.75 9.71
N LEU A 19 -52.13 -13.75 10.57
CA LEU A 19 -51.01 -12.87 10.85
C LEU A 19 -49.87 -13.72 11.46
N THR A 20 -49.02 -14.29 10.63
CA THR A 20 -47.71 -14.75 11.08
C THR A 20 -46.87 -13.50 11.33
N ALA A 21 -46.74 -13.15 12.62
CA ALA A 21 -45.72 -12.23 13.07
C ALA A 21 -44.37 -12.73 12.53
N CYS A 22 -43.76 -11.98 11.60
CA CYS A 22 -42.34 -12.11 11.33
C CYS A 22 -41.62 -11.75 12.64
N ALA A 23 -41.35 -12.76 13.45
CA ALA A 23 -40.31 -12.65 14.45
C ALA A 23 -39.02 -12.35 13.69
N SER A 24 -38.54 -11.12 13.84
CA SER A 24 -37.15 -10.78 13.50
C SER A 24 -36.29 -11.86 14.16
N ARG A 25 -35.67 -12.71 13.37
CA ARG A 25 -34.58 -13.56 13.86
C ARG A 25 -33.60 -12.62 14.55
N PRO A 26 -33.19 -12.90 15.79
CA PRO A 26 -32.08 -12.18 16.36
C PRO A 26 -30.91 -12.33 15.39
N VAL A 27 -30.29 -11.21 15.06
CA VAL A 27 -28.97 -11.20 14.41
C VAL A 27 -28.13 -12.17 15.21
N SER A 28 -27.66 -13.25 14.57
CA SER A 28 -26.80 -14.22 15.25
C SER A 28 -25.70 -13.42 15.90
N GLU A 29 -25.54 -13.53 17.20
CA GLU A 29 -24.32 -13.15 17.90
C GLU A 29 -23.18 -13.71 17.03
N THR A 30 -22.39 -12.83 16.43
CA THR A 30 -21.14 -13.23 15.79
C THR A 30 -20.37 -13.96 16.87
N ALA A 31 -20.15 -15.26 16.69
CA ALA A 31 -19.30 -16.02 17.59
C ALA A 31 -18.02 -15.22 17.75
N ALA A 32 -17.70 -14.84 19.00
CA ALA A 32 -16.50 -14.09 19.29
C ALA A 32 -15.32 -14.77 18.57
N SER A 33 -14.49 -13.99 17.90
CA SER A 33 -13.34 -14.54 17.19
C SER A 33 -12.50 -15.36 18.16
N GLU A 34 -12.10 -16.55 17.74
CA GLU A 34 -11.18 -17.39 18.50
C GLU A 34 -9.77 -16.76 18.55
N TRP A 35 -9.49 -15.80 17.68
CA TRP A 35 -8.19 -15.16 17.53
C TRP A 35 -8.20 -13.70 17.99
N HIS A 36 -7.10 -13.27 18.59
CA HIS A 36 -6.91 -11.91 19.09
C HIS A 36 -5.50 -11.42 18.80
N LEU A 37 -5.36 -10.14 18.52
CA LEU A 37 -4.08 -9.43 18.48
C LEU A 37 -3.91 -8.66 19.80
N LYS A 38 -3.11 -9.23 20.71
CA LYS A 38 -2.83 -8.62 22.00
C LYS A 38 -1.66 -7.65 21.89
N PRO A 39 -1.81 -6.35 22.16
CA PRO A 39 -0.68 -5.43 22.23
C PRO A 39 0.25 -5.86 23.38
N ASP A 40 1.53 -6.04 23.09
CA ASP A 40 2.55 -6.46 24.05
C ASP A 40 3.46 -5.29 24.44
N CYS A 41 3.87 -4.48 23.45
CA CYS A 41 4.74 -3.35 23.72
C CYS A 41 4.60 -2.26 22.64
N LEU A 42 4.98 -1.05 23.02
CA LEU A 42 5.15 0.10 22.13
C LEU A 42 6.57 0.64 22.33
N TYR A 43 7.39 0.60 21.28
CA TYR A 43 8.71 1.19 21.26
C TYR A 43 8.62 2.59 20.59
N TYR A 44 9.27 3.59 21.15
CA TYR A 44 9.37 4.93 20.57
C TYR A 44 10.79 5.20 20.05
N SER A 45 10.91 5.53 18.77
CA SER A 45 12.21 5.75 18.12
C SER A 45 12.91 7.05 18.57
N GLY A 46 12.18 7.96 19.19
CA GLY A 46 12.67 9.25 19.65
C GLY A 46 12.36 10.42 18.70
N HIS A 47 11.65 10.16 17.61
CA HIS A 47 11.26 11.18 16.63
C HIS A 47 9.91 10.84 16.03
N ASP A 48 8.97 11.77 16.08
CA ASP A 48 7.71 11.67 15.33
C ASP A 48 8.02 11.79 13.83
N LYS A 49 7.20 11.14 13.01
CA LYS A 49 7.39 11.04 11.55
C LYS A 49 8.78 10.49 11.19
N GLY A 50 9.14 9.37 11.77
CA GLY A 50 10.50 8.88 11.63
C GLY A 50 10.63 7.39 11.40
N THR A 51 9.57 6.60 11.56
CA THR A 51 9.64 5.15 11.38
C THR A 51 8.68 4.72 10.30
N GLU A 52 9.18 4.02 9.33
CA GLU A 52 8.39 3.62 8.17
C GLU A 52 8.53 2.11 7.95
N ILE A 53 9.71 1.62 7.69
CA ILE A 53 9.94 0.21 7.37
C ILE A 53 10.64 -0.49 8.54
N VAL A 54 10.10 -1.67 8.89
CA VAL A 54 10.71 -2.60 9.86
C VAL A 54 10.97 -3.96 9.20
N SER A 55 12.20 -4.46 9.31
CA SER A 55 12.58 -5.77 8.80
C SER A 55 13.18 -6.65 9.89
N VAL A 56 12.70 -7.90 9.98
CA VAL A 56 13.06 -8.83 11.04
C VAL A 56 14.10 -9.84 10.57
N GLN A 57 15.11 -10.07 11.40
CA GLN A 57 15.98 -11.24 11.30
C GLN A 57 15.53 -12.31 12.31
N GLN A 58 14.79 -13.29 11.85
CA GLN A 58 14.24 -14.36 12.67
C GLN A 58 15.32 -15.15 13.45
N SER A 59 16.47 -15.40 12.82
CA SER A 59 17.54 -16.21 13.39
C SER A 59 18.19 -15.60 14.65
N SER A 60 18.20 -14.27 14.76
CA SER A 60 18.79 -13.55 15.91
C SER A 60 17.78 -12.86 16.80
N LEU A 61 16.47 -12.89 16.44
CA LEU A 61 15.42 -12.13 17.09
C LEU A 61 15.78 -10.63 17.19
N ARG A 62 16.22 -10.06 16.07
CA ARG A 62 16.47 -8.63 15.92
C ARG A 62 15.65 -8.05 14.78
N ALA A 63 15.41 -6.77 14.84
CA ALA A 63 14.88 -6.03 13.71
C ALA A 63 15.77 -4.84 13.37
N VAL A 64 15.73 -4.43 12.10
CA VAL A 64 16.22 -3.14 11.67
C VAL A 64 15.03 -2.27 11.33
N LEU A 65 15.09 -1.02 11.72
CA LEU A 65 14.05 -0.02 11.54
C LEU A 65 14.62 1.17 10.78
N SER A 66 13.95 1.61 9.72
CA SER A 66 14.27 2.89 9.09
C SER A 66 13.82 4.05 9.97
N ASN A 67 14.67 5.07 10.07
CA ASN A 67 14.31 6.34 10.66
C ASN A 67 14.69 7.44 9.66
N PHE A 68 13.80 7.68 8.71
CA PHE A 68 14.04 8.60 7.61
C PHE A 68 14.23 10.04 8.09
N LYS A 69 13.52 10.47 9.14
CA LYS A 69 13.65 11.81 9.72
C LYS A 69 15.07 12.16 10.16
N THR A 70 15.81 11.16 10.63
CA THR A 70 17.19 11.34 11.11
C THR A 70 18.23 10.77 10.17
N GLY A 71 17.81 10.07 9.09
CA GLY A 71 18.71 9.33 8.20
C GLY A 71 19.51 8.28 8.97
N ALA A 72 18.85 7.55 9.86
CA ALA A 72 19.47 6.55 10.71
C ALA A 72 18.73 5.23 10.71
N ALA A 73 19.46 4.12 10.83
CA ALA A 73 18.91 2.79 11.07
C ALA A 73 19.00 2.44 12.54
N ASP A 74 17.91 1.95 13.13
CA ASP A 74 17.85 1.42 14.49
C ASP A 74 17.88 -0.10 14.47
N ILE A 75 18.76 -0.72 15.27
CA ILE A 75 18.73 -2.16 15.51
C ILE A 75 18.00 -2.42 16.82
N LEU A 76 16.94 -3.23 16.75
CA LEU A 76 16.07 -3.56 17.88
C LEU A 76 16.29 -4.99 18.35
N ASP A 77 16.18 -5.22 19.67
CA ASP A 77 16.15 -6.52 20.32
C ASP A 77 14.70 -7.00 20.48
N LEU A 78 14.36 -8.10 19.82
CA LEU A 78 13.06 -8.77 19.89
C LEU A 78 13.06 -9.99 20.82
N SER A 79 14.16 -10.27 21.51
CA SER A 79 14.27 -11.43 22.41
C SER A 79 13.26 -11.37 23.57
N ARG A 80 12.72 -10.20 23.86
CA ARG A 80 11.64 -9.95 24.80
C ARG A 80 10.55 -9.08 24.12
N PRO A 81 9.58 -9.70 23.45
CA PRO A 81 8.53 -8.95 22.72
C PRO A 81 7.74 -7.98 23.59
N GLU A 82 7.57 -8.32 24.88
CA GLU A 82 6.94 -7.45 25.88
C GLU A 82 7.77 -6.20 26.24
N LYS A 83 9.01 -6.13 25.79
CA LYS A 83 9.93 -5.01 26.05
C LYS A 83 10.97 -4.88 24.94
N ILE A 84 10.56 -4.44 23.78
CA ILE A 84 11.48 -4.14 22.67
C ILE A 84 12.40 -3.00 23.08
N THR A 85 13.72 -3.17 22.83
CA THR A 85 14.73 -2.15 23.14
C THR A 85 15.66 -1.94 21.96
N ARG A 86 16.14 -0.72 21.80
CA ARG A 86 17.15 -0.41 20.78
C ARG A 86 18.54 -0.87 21.25
N LEU A 87 19.18 -1.73 20.47
CA LEU A 87 20.58 -2.14 20.67
C LEU A 87 21.52 -1.04 20.16
N ASN A 88 21.31 -0.58 18.96
CA ASN A 88 22.16 0.40 18.28
C ASN A 88 21.34 1.37 17.43
N ARG A 89 21.92 2.53 17.14
CA ARG A 89 21.47 3.49 16.11
C ARG A 89 22.65 3.90 15.27
N PHE A 90 22.52 3.80 13.96
CA PHE A 90 23.58 4.12 13.01
C PHE A 90 23.11 5.21 12.04
N SER A 91 23.77 6.36 12.05
CA SER A 91 23.58 7.37 11.01
C SER A 91 24.15 6.89 9.69
N LEU A 92 23.39 7.05 8.62
CA LEU A 92 23.83 6.70 7.26
C LEU A 92 24.69 7.78 6.63
N GLY A 93 24.79 8.98 7.26
CA GLY A 93 25.63 10.06 6.76
C GLY A 93 25.12 10.68 5.46
N LEU A 94 23.81 10.84 5.36
CA LEU A 94 23.14 11.35 4.16
C LEU A 94 23.64 12.75 3.78
N ASN A 95 23.79 13.00 2.49
CA ASN A 95 24.02 14.32 1.93
C ASN A 95 22.70 15.12 1.89
N LYS A 96 22.82 16.42 1.61
CA LYS A 96 21.63 17.26 1.46
C LYS A 96 20.83 16.84 0.24
N GLY A 97 19.57 16.52 0.42
CA GLY A 97 18.67 16.06 -0.64
C GLY A 97 18.71 14.55 -0.85
N GLU A 98 19.41 13.81 -0.01
CA GLU A 98 19.29 12.37 0.06
C GLU A 98 18.29 11.98 1.15
N GLU A 99 17.50 10.93 0.89
CA GLU A 99 16.52 10.37 1.81
C GLU A 99 16.77 8.88 2.02
N PHE A 100 16.56 8.39 3.24
CA PHE A 100 16.64 6.99 3.59
C PHE A 100 15.23 6.41 3.51
N THR A 101 14.93 5.65 2.48
CA THR A 101 13.58 5.21 2.18
C THR A 101 13.28 3.83 2.76
N SER A 102 14.13 2.85 2.55
CA SER A 102 13.81 1.49 2.98
C SER A 102 14.99 0.72 3.53
N VAL A 103 14.69 -0.37 4.27
CA VAL A 103 15.69 -1.20 4.94
C VAL A 103 15.27 -2.67 4.96
N ALA A 104 16.23 -3.57 4.81
CA ALA A 104 16.02 -5.00 4.96
C ALA A 104 17.15 -5.65 5.80
N PHE A 105 16.81 -6.57 6.69
CA PHE A 105 17.78 -7.35 7.43
C PHE A 105 18.14 -8.61 6.64
N HIS A 106 19.43 -8.92 6.52
CA HIS A 106 19.86 -10.16 5.90
C HIS A 106 19.39 -11.36 6.77
N PRO A 107 18.78 -12.40 6.19
CA PRO A 107 18.15 -13.46 6.98
C PRO A 107 19.11 -14.26 7.87
N GLN A 108 20.41 -14.34 7.53
CA GLN A 108 21.38 -15.18 8.23
C GLN A 108 22.65 -14.46 8.69
N LEU A 109 23.07 -13.40 7.98
CA LEU A 109 24.29 -12.65 8.30
C LEU A 109 23.95 -11.43 9.15
N ASP A 110 24.92 -10.97 9.91
CA ASP A 110 24.82 -9.75 10.71
C ASP A 110 25.00 -8.48 9.84
N VAL A 111 24.16 -8.37 8.83
CA VAL A 111 24.19 -7.34 7.78
C VAL A 111 22.77 -6.83 7.54
N PHE A 112 22.62 -5.54 7.35
CA PHE A 112 21.40 -4.96 6.81
C PHE A 112 21.67 -4.19 5.51
N ALA A 113 20.68 -4.15 4.67
CA ALA A 113 20.62 -3.34 3.46
C ALA A 113 19.86 -2.05 3.79
N ALA A 114 20.35 -0.92 3.28
CA ALA A 114 19.67 0.35 3.31
C ALA A 114 19.63 0.93 1.91
N VAL A 115 18.49 1.39 1.44
CA VAL A 115 18.38 2.10 0.18
C VAL A 115 18.21 3.59 0.44
N ILE A 116 18.85 4.38 -0.40
CA ILE A 116 18.96 5.82 -0.25
C ILE A 116 18.59 6.45 -1.58
N ASP A 117 17.51 7.19 -1.57
CA ASP A 117 17.15 8.06 -2.68
C ASP A 117 18.06 9.30 -2.73
N ALA A 118 18.38 9.75 -3.93
CA ALA A 118 19.24 10.90 -4.18
C ALA A 118 18.54 11.96 -5.06
N GLY A 119 17.21 11.94 -5.11
CA GLY A 119 16.36 12.85 -5.88
C GLY A 119 16.69 12.77 -7.37
N GLU A 120 17.07 13.88 -8.01
CA GLU A 120 17.41 13.92 -9.44
C GLU A 120 18.64 13.07 -9.84
N GLN A 121 19.17 12.24 -8.94
CA GLN A 121 20.27 11.33 -9.20
C GLN A 121 19.86 9.89 -8.88
N ARG A 122 20.54 8.93 -9.51
CA ARG A 122 20.32 7.52 -9.14
C ARG A 122 20.66 7.30 -7.68
N GLY A 123 19.77 6.60 -7.00
CA GLY A 123 19.94 6.18 -5.62
C GLY A 123 21.03 5.11 -5.45
N ARG A 124 21.20 4.66 -4.23
CA ARG A 124 22.18 3.61 -3.90
C ARG A 124 21.66 2.64 -2.87
N LEU A 125 22.14 1.41 -2.99
CA LEU A 125 22.08 0.40 -1.95
C LEU A 125 23.36 0.45 -1.12
N GLU A 126 23.24 0.44 0.19
CA GLU A 126 24.34 0.25 1.13
C GLU A 126 24.15 -1.04 1.93
N LEU A 127 25.18 -1.86 2.04
CA LEU A 127 25.24 -3.03 2.94
C LEU A 127 26.07 -2.67 4.14
N ARG A 128 25.50 -2.79 5.33
CA ARG A 128 26.12 -2.35 6.58
C ARG A 128 26.12 -3.48 7.63
N ALA A 129 27.17 -3.52 8.44
CA ALA A 129 27.23 -4.41 9.59
C ALA A 129 26.22 -3.97 10.66
N ALA A 130 25.42 -4.92 11.18
CA ALA A 130 24.36 -4.61 12.14
C ALA A 130 24.87 -4.46 13.57
N ASP A 131 26.12 -4.80 13.86
CA ASP A 131 26.74 -4.66 15.17
C ASP A 131 27.38 -3.27 15.39
N ASN A 132 27.96 -2.67 14.34
CA ASN A 132 28.74 -1.44 14.45
C ASN A 132 28.39 -0.36 13.40
N GLY A 133 27.50 -0.67 12.42
CA GLY A 133 27.07 0.24 11.36
C GLY A 133 28.11 0.46 10.25
N GLU A 134 29.22 -0.29 10.25
CA GLU A 134 30.27 -0.15 9.22
C GLU A 134 29.70 -0.38 7.83
N LEU A 135 30.01 0.51 6.89
CA LEU A 135 29.69 0.32 5.48
C LEU A 135 30.55 -0.82 4.91
N LEU A 136 29.91 -1.93 4.60
CA LEU A 136 30.58 -3.11 4.08
C LEU A 136 30.76 -3.06 2.57
N ASP A 137 29.72 -2.61 1.86
CA ASP A 137 29.69 -2.51 0.41
C ASP A 137 28.57 -1.56 -0.04
N HIS A 138 28.61 -1.10 -1.29
CA HIS A 138 27.54 -0.27 -1.86
C HIS A 138 27.52 -0.36 -3.38
N VAL A 139 26.36 -0.07 -3.97
CA VAL A 139 26.17 -0.02 -5.41
C VAL A 139 25.08 0.99 -5.77
N GLN A 140 25.24 1.62 -6.93
CA GLN A 140 24.21 2.48 -7.49
C GLN A 140 23.05 1.65 -8.03
N VAL A 141 21.82 2.10 -7.78
CA VAL A 141 20.56 1.47 -8.21
C VAL A 141 19.77 2.39 -9.15
N GLY A 142 18.44 2.29 -9.21
CA GLY A 142 17.61 3.21 -10.00
C GLY A 142 17.46 4.59 -9.38
N TYR A 143 16.50 5.35 -9.90
CA TYR A 143 16.02 6.60 -9.33
C TYR A 143 14.87 6.27 -8.36
N GLY A 144 14.69 7.04 -7.30
CA GLY A 144 13.65 6.83 -6.32
C GLY A 144 13.62 5.39 -5.78
N PRO A 145 14.73 4.82 -5.23
CA PRO A 145 14.62 3.49 -4.63
C PRO A 145 13.78 3.57 -3.38
N ASP A 146 12.65 2.82 -3.37
CA ASP A 146 11.70 2.87 -2.28
C ASP A 146 11.62 1.58 -1.46
N ALA A 147 11.57 0.41 -2.07
CA ALA A 147 11.55 -0.84 -1.35
C ALA A 147 12.78 -1.73 -1.64
N VAL A 148 13.20 -2.49 -0.61
CA VAL A 148 14.27 -3.49 -0.72
C VAL A 148 13.92 -4.75 0.04
N VAL A 149 14.11 -5.92 -0.59
CA VAL A 149 13.89 -7.21 0.05
C VAL A 149 15.04 -8.18 -0.22
N PHE A 150 15.38 -9.00 0.77
CA PHE A 150 16.28 -10.14 0.61
C PHE A 150 15.53 -11.40 0.20
N SER A 151 16.18 -12.24 -0.60
CA SER A 151 15.78 -13.64 -0.72
C SER A 151 15.95 -14.38 0.62
N GLN A 152 15.20 -15.46 0.82
CA GLN A 152 15.25 -16.25 2.07
C GLN A 152 16.66 -16.81 2.38
N ASP A 153 17.45 -17.09 1.36
CA ASP A 153 18.84 -17.53 1.50
C ASP A 153 19.85 -16.38 1.61
N GLY A 154 19.40 -15.14 1.46
CA GLY A 154 20.20 -13.93 1.53
C GLY A 154 21.13 -13.70 0.32
N SER A 155 21.03 -14.50 -0.73
CA SER A 155 21.92 -14.42 -1.89
C SER A 155 21.55 -13.33 -2.89
N VAL A 156 20.31 -12.83 -2.83
CA VAL A 156 19.78 -11.84 -3.76
C VAL A 156 19.01 -10.75 -3.00
N LEU A 157 19.16 -9.52 -3.45
CA LEU A 157 18.31 -8.39 -3.12
C LEU A 157 17.56 -7.96 -4.37
N VAL A 158 16.31 -7.60 -4.20
CA VAL A 158 15.52 -6.90 -5.22
C VAL A 158 15.12 -5.56 -4.65
N ILE A 159 15.26 -4.51 -5.46
CA ILE A 159 14.93 -3.13 -5.11
C ILE A 159 13.92 -2.61 -6.12
N ALA A 160 12.83 -2.09 -5.66
CA ALA A 160 11.91 -1.28 -6.45
C ALA A 160 12.44 0.15 -6.48
N ASN A 161 12.49 0.73 -7.66
CA ASN A 161 12.90 2.11 -7.86
C ASN A 161 11.73 2.78 -8.59
N GLU A 162 10.99 3.62 -7.88
CA GLU A 162 9.79 4.30 -8.39
C GLU A 162 10.08 5.14 -9.62
N GLY A 163 11.28 5.69 -9.67
CA GLY A 163 11.62 6.71 -10.64
C GLY A 163 11.44 8.12 -10.08
N GLU A 164 11.12 9.03 -10.92
CA GLU A 164 10.77 10.41 -10.57
C GLU A 164 9.84 10.93 -11.66
N ASP A 165 8.60 11.03 -11.34
CA ASP A 165 7.61 11.45 -12.33
C ASP A 165 7.81 12.87 -12.82
N PHE A 166 7.83 13.81 -11.92
CA PHE A 166 8.11 15.21 -12.24
C PHE A 166 8.68 15.97 -11.07
N SER A 167 9.97 16.27 -11.09
CA SER A 167 10.50 17.33 -10.28
C SER A 167 10.81 18.58 -11.11
N PHE A 168 10.63 19.75 -10.53
CA PHE A 168 10.92 21.02 -11.18
C PHE A 168 12.05 21.76 -10.45
N ASP A 169 13.24 21.78 -11.07
CA ASP A 169 14.33 22.60 -10.58
C ASP A 169 14.01 24.10 -10.82
N ARG A 170 13.58 24.77 -9.75
CA ARG A 170 13.22 26.19 -9.79
C ARG A 170 14.38 27.11 -10.15
N VAL A 171 15.62 26.66 -9.93
CA VAL A 171 16.83 27.44 -10.23
C VAL A 171 17.18 27.32 -11.71
N LYS A 172 17.24 26.12 -12.22
CA LYS A 172 17.50 25.84 -13.64
C LYS A 172 16.27 26.10 -14.51
N ARG A 173 15.05 26.05 -13.92
CA ARG A 173 13.76 26.11 -14.62
C ARG A 173 13.60 24.96 -15.61
N GLU A 174 14.02 23.80 -15.21
CA GLU A 174 13.98 22.57 -15.99
C GLU A 174 13.16 21.52 -15.24
N PHE A 175 12.48 20.67 -15.98
CA PHE A 175 11.83 19.47 -15.46
C PHE A 175 12.81 18.32 -15.50
N PHE A 176 12.70 17.50 -14.47
CA PHE A 176 13.35 16.21 -14.41
C PHE A 176 12.27 15.14 -14.29
N THR A 177 12.42 14.06 -15.01
CA THR A 177 11.67 12.82 -14.88
C THR A 177 12.62 11.66 -15.07
N ALA A 178 12.39 10.57 -14.37
CA ALA A 178 13.18 9.35 -14.50
C ALA A 178 12.27 8.13 -14.51
N GLU A 179 12.57 7.18 -15.38
CA GLU A 179 11.81 5.94 -15.50
C GLU A 179 11.96 5.09 -14.24
N GLY A 180 10.85 4.56 -13.71
CA GLY A 180 10.85 3.52 -12.70
C GLY A 180 11.49 2.25 -13.24
N ASN A 181 12.19 1.52 -12.38
CA ASN A 181 12.83 0.27 -12.75
C ASN A 181 13.08 -0.63 -11.54
N ILE A 182 13.60 -1.83 -11.79
CA ILE A 182 13.89 -2.81 -10.74
C ILE A 182 15.38 -3.13 -10.73
N SER A 183 16.02 -3.04 -9.57
CA SER A 183 17.41 -3.45 -9.39
C SER A 183 17.51 -4.83 -8.77
N ILE A 184 18.38 -5.70 -9.31
CA ILE A 184 18.71 -7.00 -8.75
C ILE A 184 20.18 -7.01 -8.34
N VAL A 185 20.45 -7.18 -7.07
CA VAL A 185 21.79 -7.25 -6.51
C VAL A 185 22.06 -8.64 -5.99
N ARG A 186 23.14 -9.27 -6.46
CA ARG A 186 23.56 -10.60 -6.05
C ARG A 186 24.73 -10.52 -5.08
N LEU A 187 24.64 -11.29 -4.01
CA LEU A 187 25.67 -11.34 -2.99
C LEU A 187 26.48 -12.63 -3.05
N ASP A 188 27.68 -12.57 -2.51
CA ASP A 188 28.46 -13.75 -2.19
C ASP A 188 28.08 -14.29 -0.79
N GLY A 189 28.60 -15.47 -0.42
CA GLY A 189 28.33 -16.07 0.89
C GLY A 189 28.88 -15.31 2.11
N LYS A 190 29.47 -14.12 1.89
CA LYS A 190 29.94 -13.20 2.93
C LYS A 190 29.12 -11.92 2.99
N GLY A 191 28.04 -11.83 2.21
CA GLY A 191 27.22 -10.65 2.14
C GLY A 191 27.86 -9.47 1.39
N ARG A 192 28.76 -9.74 0.42
CA ARG A 192 29.36 -8.73 -0.43
C ARG A 192 28.73 -8.74 -1.82
N ILE A 193 28.66 -7.59 -2.46
CA ILE A 193 28.09 -7.45 -3.78
C ILE A 193 28.97 -8.16 -4.81
N LYS A 194 28.37 -9.10 -5.52
CA LYS A 194 29.00 -9.87 -6.59
C LYS A 194 28.60 -9.34 -7.98
N ALA A 195 27.37 -8.95 -8.12
CA ALA A 195 26.81 -8.43 -9.37
C ALA A 195 25.58 -7.56 -9.08
N ASN A 196 25.35 -6.58 -9.93
CA ASN A 196 24.15 -5.73 -9.97
C ASN A 196 23.64 -5.65 -11.40
N ALA A 197 22.32 -5.63 -11.56
CA ALA A 197 21.65 -5.38 -12.83
C ALA A 197 20.40 -4.53 -12.56
N ASN A 198 20.23 -3.44 -13.29
CA ASN A 198 18.99 -2.71 -13.36
C ASN A 198 18.17 -3.27 -14.52
N ILE A 199 16.91 -3.58 -14.24
CA ILE A 199 15.98 -4.14 -15.21
C ILE A 199 15.06 -3.01 -15.64
N GLU A 200 15.19 -2.62 -16.88
CA GLU A 200 14.27 -1.66 -17.48
C GLU A 200 12.88 -2.28 -17.55
N MET A 201 11.88 -1.51 -17.17
CA MET A 201 10.49 -1.91 -17.34
C MET A 201 10.17 -1.90 -18.83
N ALA A 202 9.53 -2.95 -19.34
CA ALA A 202 9.15 -3.02 -20.74
C ALA A 202 8.02 -2.03 -21.04
N ASP A 203 8.01 -1.48 -22.27
CA ASP A 203 6.94 -0.59 -22.71
C ASP A 203 5.58 -1.24 -22.50
N VAL A 204 4.73 -0.59 -21.72
CA VAL A 204 3.30 -0.93 -21.62
C VAL A 204 2.58 -0.13 -22.70
N SER A 205 2.49 -0.70 -23.88
CA SER A 205 1.96 -0.07 -25.10
C SER A 205 0.46 0.30 -25.08
N HIS A 206 -0.17 0.39 -23.89
CA HIS A 206 -1.64 0.39 -23.81
C HIS A 206 -2.22 1.52 -22.96
N ARG A 207 -1.42 2.52 -22.58
CA ARG A 207 -1.92 3.54 -21.67
C ARG A 207 -2.05 4.89 -22.35
N GLU A 208 -3.29 5.19 -22.71
CA GLU A 208 -3.72 6.57 -22.80
C GLU A 208 -4.09 6.96 -21.36
N GLY A 209 -3.32 7.84 -20.77
CA GLY A 209 -3.53 8.32 -19.41
C GLY A 209 -3.16 9.78 -19.28
N PHE A 210 -3.26 10.26 -18.05
CA PHE A 210 -2.81 11.58 -17.68
C PHE A 210 -1.89 11.41 -16.47
N ILE A 211 -0.74 12.06 -16.48
CA ILE A 211 0.06 12.24 -15.27
C ILE A 211 -0.52 13.43 -14.53
N VAL A 212 -0.81 13.24 -13.25
CA VAL A 212 -1.06 14.35 -12.34
C VAL A 212 0.30 14.85 -11.88
N ALA A 213 0.71 16.01 -12.36
CA ALA A 213 1.91 16.64 -11.85
C ALA A 213 1.68 17.04 -10.39
N GLU A 214 2.54 16.57 -9.50
CA GLU A 214 2.44 16.82 -8.06
C GLU A 214 2.32 18.29 -7.67
N LYS A 215 1.85 18.50 -6.45
CA LYS A 215 1.59 19.78 -5.78
C LYS A 215 2.54 20.90 -6.19
N GLY A 216 2.04 21.81 -7.02
CA GLY A 216 2.71 23.06 -7.35
C GLY A 216 3.37 23.16 -8.71
N HIS A 217 3.25 22.15 -9.55
CA HIS A 217 3.79 22.17 -10.90
C HIS A 217 2.65 22.08 -11.93
N PHE A 218 2.66 22.98 -12.90
CA PHE A 218 1.62 23.06 -13.90
C PHE A 218 2.23 23.02 -15.29
N LEU A 219 1.74 22.10 -16.11
CA LEU A 219 1.96 22.08 -17.54
C LEU A 219 0.76 22.72 -18.22
N GLU A 220 0.95 23.86 -18.82
CA GLU A 220 -0.04 24.46 -19.71
C GLU A 220 0.45 24.28 -21.13
N ARG A 221 -0.25 23.49 -21.93
CA ARG A 221 -0.16 23.67 -23.37
C ARG A 221 -0.67 25.07 -23.67
N GLU A 222 -0.10 25.73 -24.69
CA GLU A 222 -0.84 26.76 -25.43
C GLU A 222 -2.01 26.06 -26.14
N VAL A 223 -3.00 25.65 -25.39
CA VAL A 223 -4.18 24.92 -25.84
C VAL A 223 -5.39 25.62 -25.25
N ASP A 224 -6.40 25.70 -26.04
CA ASP A 224 -7.76 26.03 -25.64
C ASP A 224 -8.31 24.87 -24.77
N TRP A 225 -8.23 25.03 -23.45
CA TRP A 225 -8.58 23.98 -22.50
C TRP A 225 -10.08 23.85 -22.26
N ASP A 226 -10.81 24.93 -22.49
CA ASP A 226 -12.26 24.95 -22.32
C ASP A 226 -13.01 24.85 -23.66
N GLY A 227 -12.28 24.74 -24.78
CA GLY A 227 -12.83 24.58 -26.10
C GLY A 227 -13.51 25.82 -26.65
N ASP A 228 -13.24 27.00 -26.09
CA ASP A 228 -13.88 28.26 -26.50
C ASP A 228 -13.21 28.94 -27.70
N GLY A 229 -12.16 28.34 -28.24
CA GLY A 229 -11.37 28.83 -29.37
C GLY A 229 -10.38 29.92 -29.00
N LYS A 230 -10.11 30.16 -27.72
CA LYS A 230 -9.17 31.18 -27.24
C LYS A 230 -8.19 30.59 -26.25
N ILE A 231 -6.91 30.96 -26.39
CA ILE A 231 -5.90 30.68 -25.38
C ILE A 231 -6.17 31.60 -24.19
N SER A 232 -6.76 31.06 -23.12
CA SER A 232 -7.15 31.85 -21.96
C SER A 232 -6.07 31.83 -20.88
N LYS A 233 -5.73 33.01 -20.36
CA LYS A 233 -4.93 33.15 -19.14
C LYS A 233 -5.74 32.97 -17.84
N GLN A 234 -7.00 32.61 -17.95
CA GLN A 234 -7.95 32.45 -16.87
C GLN A 234 -8.68 31.12 -17.10
N THR A 235 -8.13 30.01 -16.66
CA THR A 235 -8.71 28.68 -16.84
C THR A 235 -8.97 28.06 -15.47
N ASP A 236 -10.08 27.36 -15.38
CA ASP A 236 -10.42 26.44 -14.31
C ASP A 236 -9.71 25.11 -14.62
N PHE A 237 -8.64 24.81 -13.92
CA PHE A 237 -7.81 23.64 -14.23
C PHE A 237 -8.28 22.38 -13.58
N ASP A 238 -8.91 22.49 -12.42
CA ASP A 238 -9.38 21.37 -11.65
C ASP A 238 -10.86 21.05 -11.89
N GLY A 239 -11.51 21.79 -12.84
CA GLY A 239 -12.91 21.58 -13.20
C GLY A 239 -13.91 21.95 -12.10
N ASN A 240 -13.46 22.65 -11.04
CA ASN A 240 -14.34 22.98 -9.90
C ASN A 240 -15.26 24.21 -10.12
N GLY A 241 -15.28 24.76 -11.33
CA GLY A 241 -16.07 25.93 -11.70
C GLY A 241 -15.51 27.26 -11.21
N LYS A 242 -14.28 27.30 -10.72
CA LYS A 242 -13.60 28.52 -10.25
C LYS A 242 -12.32 28.75 -11.05
N ILE A 243 -12.14 30.00 -11.45
CA ILE A 243 -10.93 30.41 -12.19
C ILE A 243 -9.73 30.41 -11.24
N ASP A 244 -8.69 29.64 -11.58
CA ASP A 244 -7.44 29.61 -10.84
C ASP A 244 -6.60 30.85 -11.07
N ASN A 245 -6.31 31.56 -10.00
CA ASN A 245 -5.67 32.87 -10.08
C ASN A 245 -4.14 32.81 -10.17
N LYS A 246 -3.60 33.59 -11.09
CA LYS A 246 -2.19 33.97 -11.26
C LYS A 246 -1.20 32.84 -11.48
N ARG A 247 -0.84 32.66 -12.71
CA ARG A 247 0.16 31.73 -13.19
C ARG A 247 1.47 32.41 -13.45
N VAL A 248 2.54 31.73 -13.08
CA VAL A 248 3.90 32.11 -13.42
C VAL A 248 4.47 31.01 -14.31
N LEU A 249 5.00 31.37 -15.46
CA LEU A 249 5.73 30.44 -16.31
C LEU A 249 6.92 29.90 -15.52
N LEU A 250 6.92 28.61 -15.26
CA LEU A 250 7.98 27.91 -14.53
C LEU A 250 9.09 27.43 -15.45
N GLY A 251 8.76 27.00 -16.66
CA GLY A 251 9.72 26.46 -17.62
C GLY A 251 9.05 25.84 -18.83
N THR A 252 9.74 24.93 -19.49
CA THR A 252 9.22 24.11 -20.58
C THR A 252 9.58 22.67 -20.36
N PHE A 253 8.65 21.75 -20.65
CA PHE A 253 8.89 20.31 -20.67
C PHE A 253 8.53 19.78 -22.06
N GLU A 254 9.46 19.12 -22.73
CA GLU A 254 9.30 18.63 -24.11
C GLU A 254 8.70 19.66 -25.09
N GLY A 255 9.05 20.94 -24.92
CA GLY A 255 8.54 22.03 -25.73
C GLY A 255 7.18 22.59 -25.28
N VAL A 256 6.63 22.09 -24.20
CA VAL A 256 5.38 22.58 -23.60
C VAL A 256 5.70 23.59 -22.49
N ALA A 257 5.04 24.74 -22.49
CA ALA A 257 5.20 25.75 -21.45
C ALA A 257 4.56 25.28 -20.13
N VAL A 258 5.29 25.43 -19.03
CA VAL A 258 4.86 25.01 -17.70
C VAL A 258 4.63 26.23 -16.83
N TYR A 259 3.48 26.28 -16.20
CA TYR A 259 3.08 27.37 -15.33
C TYR A 259 2.75 26.86 -13.93
N GLY A 260 3.01 27.62 -12.91
CA GLY A 260 2.71 27.29 -11.53
C GLY A 260 2.11 28.47 -10.77
N ASN A 261 1.47 28.17 -9.66
CA ASN A 261 0.96 29.19 -8.75
C ASN A 261 1.94 29.41 -7.60
N GLU A 262 2.67 30.53 -7.63
CA GLU A 262 3.69 30.85 -6.61
C GLU A 262 3.16 30.93 -5.17
N LYS A 263 1.85 31.10 -4.98
CA LYS A 263 1.30 31.40 -3.65
C LYS A 263 0.68 30.23 -2.91
N LYS A 264 0.28 29.15 -3.59
CA LYS A 264 -0.48 28.07 -2.96
C LYS A 264 0.26 26.73 -2.89
N GLY A 265 1.27 26.48 -3.71
CA GLY A 265 1.93 25.18 -3.74
C GLY A 265 0.97 24.02 -4.09
N GLU A 266 -0.21 24.33 -4.58
CA GLU A 266 -1.27 23.39 -4.86
C GLU A 266 -1.78 23.60 -6.27
N ALA A 267 -1.87 22.57 -7.02
CA ALA A 267 -2.72 22.12 -8.09
C ALA A 267 -1.89 21.37 -9.13
N GLY A 268 -2.25 20.13 -9.34
CA GLY A 268 -1.72 19.31 -10.42
C GLY A 268 -2.34 19.72 -11.75
N ILE A 269 -1.59 19.60 -12.82
CA ILE A 269 -2.13 19.61 -14.18
C ILE A 269 -2.07 18.22 -14.73
N LEU A 270 -3.16 17.81 -15.38
CA LEU A 270 -3.20 16.60 -16.14
C LEU A 270 -2.37 16.76 -17.41
N ILE A 271 -1.28 16.04 -17.52
CA ILE A 271 -0.47 15.99 -18.72
C ILE A 271 -0.89 14.76 -19.49
N PRO A 272 -1.32 14.92 -20.78
CA PRO A 272 -1.53 13.76 -21.63
C PRO A 272 -0.23 12.98 -21.75
N VAL A 273 -0.21 11.77 -21.24
CA VAL A 273 0.93 10.86 -21.36
C VAL A 273 0.84 10.19 -22.69
N LYS A 274 1.96 10.12 -23.41
CA LYS A 274 2.05 9.26 -24.57
C LYS A 274 1.91 7.82 -24.09
N ALA A 275 1.25 6.99 -24.89
CA ALA A 275 0.97 5.58 -24.59
C ALA A 275 2.21 4.72 -24.24
N ASP A 276 3.41 5.26 -24.40
CA ASP A 276 4.69 4.61 -24.15
C ASP A 276 5.48 5.22 -22.98
N SER A 277 4.86 6.01 -22.12
CA SER A 277 5.57 6.63 -20.99
C SER A 277 5.84 5.62 -19.89
N LYS A 278 7.09 5.28 -19.70
CA LYS A 278 7.59 4.41 -18.61
C LYS A 278 7.65 5.12 -17.25
N ALA A 279 7.55 6.43 -17.24
CA ALA A 279 7.52 7.24 -16.02
C ALA A 279 6.29 6.97 -15.15
N LEU A 280 5.24 6.39 -15.74
CA LEU A 280 4.05 5.94 -15.02
C LEU A 280 4.20 4.58 -14.34
N LEU A 281 5.29 3.89 -14.56
CA LEU A 281 5.57 2.62 -13.90
C LEU A 281 6.39 2.91 -12.65
N GLU A 282 5.70 3.11 -11.54
CA GLU A 282 6.26 3.38 -10.23
C GLU A 282 6.28 2.07 -9.42
N PRO A 283 7.43 1.33 -9.43
CA PRO A 283 7.56 0.12 -8.64
C PRO A 283 7.64 0.43 -7.15
N GLU A 284 6.70 -0.12 -6.38
CA GLU A 284 6.54 0.08 -4.95
C GLU A 284 7.05 -1.12 -4.14
N TYR A 285 6.15 -1.98 -3.67
CA TYR A 285 6.48 -3.14 -2.84
C TYR A 285 6.85 -4.39 -3.63
N ILE A 286 7.59 -5.29 -2.97
CA ILE A 286 8.16 -6.48 -3.59
C ILE A 286 7.83 -7.73 -2.79
N ALA A 287 7.33 -8.77 -3.46
CA ALA A 287 7.25 -10.12 -2.92
C ALA A 287 8.16 -11.07 -3.70
N LEU A 288 9.11 -11.72 -3.02
CA LEU A 288 10.02 -12.70 -3.60
C LEU A 288 9.52 -14.13 -3.40
N SER A 289 9.57 -14.95 -4.47
CA SER A 289 9.26 -16.38 -4.36
C SER A 289 10.26 -17.09 -3.41
N PRO A 290 9.83 -18.15 -2.71
CA PRO A 290 10.70 -18.86 -1.78
C PRO A 290 12.01 -19.39 -2.40
N ASP A 291 11.99 -19.69 -3.69
CA ASP A 291 13.16 -20.14 -4.46
C ASP A 291 13.98 -18.98 -5.07
N ALA A 292 13.62 -17.75 -4.79
CA ALA A 292 14.22 -16.51 -5.28
C ALA A 292 14.28 -16.39 -6.82
N LYS A 293 13.43 -17.12 -7.56
CA LYS A 293 13.44 -17.06 -9.04
C LYS A 293 12.45 -16.07 -9.61
N ARG A 294 11.43 -15.72 -8.82
CA ARG A 294 10.40 -14.75 -9.22
C ARG A 294 10.29 -13.66 -8.18
N ALA A 295 10.10 -12.44 -8.65
CA ALA A 295 9.61 -11.34 -7.85
C ALA A 295 8.31 -10.83 -8.45
N TYR A 296 7.43 -10.37 -7.57
CA TYR A 296 6.19 -9.68 -7.90
C TYR A 296 6.29 -8.29 -7.31
N VAL A 297 6.10 -7.28 -8.15
CA VAL A 297 6.32 -5.89 -7.78
C VAL A 297 5.06 -5.11 -8.08
N THR A 298 4.52 -4.42 -7.10
CA THR A 298 3.33 -3.57 -7.27
C THR A 298 3.67 -2.35 -8.11
N LEU A 299 2.70 -1.94 -8.91
CA LEU A 299 2.67 -0.73 -9.71
C LEU A 299 1.32 -0.08 -9.42
N GLN A 300 1.27 0.69 -8.35
CA GLN A 300 0.02 1.15 -7.74
C GLN A 300 -0.79 2.01 -8.71
N GLU A 301 -0.20 3.07 -9.28
CA GLU A 301 -0.87 4.04 -10.18
C GLU A 301 -1.41 3.36 -11.44
N THR A 302 -0.83 2.23 -11.81
CA THR A 302 -1.21 1.52 -13.00
C THR A 302 -2.13 0.34 -12.74
N ASN A 303 -2.44 0.08 -11.47
CA ASN A 303 -3.27 -1.04 -11.04
C ASN A 303 -2.76 -2.38 -11.54
N GLU A 304 -1.44 -2.61 -11.43
CA GLU A 304 -0.78 -3.81 -11.93
C GLU A 304 0.23 -4.38 -10.95
N VAL A 305 0.65 -5.62 -11.23
CA VAL A 305 1.80 -6.27 -10.60
C VAL A 305 2.73 -6.76 -11.70
N ALA A 306 4.00 -6.36 -11.66
CA ALA A 306 5.02 -6.86 -12.56
C ALA A 306 5.53 -8.22 -12.09
N GLU A 307 5.57 -9.23 -12.98
CA GLU A 307 6.26 -10.50 -12.75
C GLU A 307 7.69 -10.41 -13.29
N VAL A 308 8.67 -10.66 -12.42
CA VAL A 308 10.10 -10.54 -12.73
C VAL A 308 10.79 -11.88 -12.66
N ASP A 309 11.53 -12.23 -13.69
CA ASP A 309 12.51 -13.33 -13.69
C ASP A 309 13.80 -12.82 -13.04
N VAL A 310 13.97 -13.16 -11.76
CA VAL A 310 15.12 -12.70 -10.96
C VAL A 310 16.43 -13.34 -11.46
N GLU A 311 16.38 -14.57 -11.95
CA GLU A 311 17.58 -15.28 -12.43
C GLU A 311 18.15 -14.64 -13.71
N ASN A 312 17.26 -14.35 -14.65
CA ASN A 312 17.65 -13.79 -15.95
C ASN A 312 17.59 -12.24 -16.00
N GLY A 313 17.09 -11.60 -14.95
CA GLY A 313 17.04 -10.16 -14.82
C GLY A 313 16.14 -9.50 -15.88
N LYS A 314 14.87 -9.88 -15.93
CA LYS A 314 13.90 -9.29 -16.87
C LYS A 314 12.47 -9.34 -16.34
N VAL A 315 11.65 -8.38 -16.73
CA VAL A 315 10.21 -8.42 -16.57
C VAL A 315 9.62 -9.45 -17.53
N LEU A 316 8.78 -10.34 -17.04
CA LEU A 316 8.09 -11.37 -17.82
C LEU A 316 6.74 -10.88 -18.33
N GLY A 317 6.06 -10.05 -17.58
CA GLY A 317 4.77 -9.49 -17.91
C GLY A 317 4.18 -8.69 -16.75
N TYR A 318 2.98 -8.20 -16.98
CA TYR A 318 2.21 -7.42 -16.03
C TYR A 318 0.86 -8.08 -15.80
N PHE A 319 0.46 -8.20 -14.56
CA PHE A 319 -0.86 -8.70 -14.17
C PHE A 319 -1.74 -7.50 -13.82
N ASN A 320 -2.85 -7.33 -14.53
CA ASN A 320 -3.83 -6.32 -14.17
C ASN A 320 -4.64 -6.78 -12.96
N MET A 321 -4.70 -5.97 -11.92
CA MET A 321 -5.36 -6.31 -10.66
C MET A 321 -6.89 -6.18 -10.72
N GLY A 322 -7.41 -5.58 -11.78
CA GLY A 322 -8.85 -5.46 -11.97
C GLY A 322 -9.51 -4.52 -10.98
N ILE A 323 -10.78 -4.75 -10.75
CA ILE A 323 -11.61 -3.91 -9.86
C ILE A 323 -12.08 -4.68 -8.63
N ALA A 324 -12.23 -3.99 -7.52
CA ALA A 324 -12.97 -4.45 -6.35
C ALA A 324 -14.42 -3.97 -6.44
N GLU A 325 -15.38 -4.83 -6.07
CA GLU A 325 -16.79 -4.48 -6.00
C GLU A 325 -17.39 -4.97 -4.68
N HIS A 326 -17.80 -4.04 -3.82
CA HIS A 326 -18.41 -4.39 -2.54
C HIS A 326 -19.24 -3.22 -1.97
N GLY A 327 -19.97 -3.47 -0.87
CA GLY A 327 -20.66 -2.42 -0.14
C GLY A 327 -19.72 -1.67 0.80
N ALA A 328 -19.67 -0.36 0.73
CA ALA A 328 -18.86 0.49 1.59
C ALA A 328 -19.69 1.68 2.13
N ASP A 329 -19.15 2.34 3.12
CA ASP A 329 -19.56 3.70 3.45
C ASP A 329 -18.79 4.68 2.56
N ARG A 330 -19.52 5.60 1.90
CA ARG A 330 -18.95 6.57 0.96
C ARG A 330 -19.21 8.02 1.38
N LYS A 331 -19.59 8.25 2.64
CA LYS A 331 -19.96 9.59 3.11
C LYS A 331 -19.34 9.91 4.45
N ALA A 332 -18.44 10.87 4.48
CA ALA A 332 -17.89 11.45 5.70
C ALA A 332 -18.94 12.32 6.43
N ASN A 333 -19.92 11.71 7.07
CA ASN A 333 -21.09 12.40 7.64
C ASN A 333 -21.42 12.01 9.08
N GLY A 334 -20.60 11.18 9.71
CA GLY A 334 -20.78 10.68 11.08
C GLY A 334 -21.72 9.48 11.18
N TRP A 335 -22.25 8.98 10.06
CA TRP A 335 -23.09 7.78 10.00
C TRP A 335 -22.43 6.75 9.10
N ILE A 336 -22.02 5.64 9.66
CA ILE A 336 -21.27 4.61 8.93
C ILE A 336 -22.25 3.53 8.47
N GLU A 337 -22.46 3.43 7.16
CA GLU A 337 -23.39 2.50 6.53
C GLU A 337 -22.76 1.82 5.31
N PHE A 338 -22.32 0.59 5.42
CA PHE A 338 -21.72 -0.18 4.33
C PHE A 338 -22.75 -0.66 3.30
N ASN A 339 -23.60 0.23 2.82
CA ASN A 339 -24.72 -0.05 1.91
C ASN A 339 -24.59 0.62 0.53
N GLN A 340 -23.52 1.38 0.30
CA GLN A 340 -23.25 2.01 -0.98
C GLN A 340 -22.25 1.16 -1.76
N SER A 341 -22.48 0.97 -3.07
CA SER A 341 -21.56 0.21 -3.90
C SER A 341 -20.28 1.00 -4.15
N VAL A 342 -19.15 0.34 -3.97
CA VAL A 342 -17.84 0.75 -4.50
C VAL A 342 -17.53 -0.13 -5.68
N MET A 343 -17.13 0.47 -6.78
CA MET A 343 -16.45 -0.16 -7.93
C MET A 343 -15.16 0.61 -8.12
N ALA A 344 -14.05 0.07 -7.65
CA ALA A 344 -12.77 0.77 -7.62
C ALA A 344 -11.67 -0.07 -8.25
N LEU A 345 -10.71 0.59 -8.89
CA LEU A 345 -9.42 -0.02 -9.17
C LEU A 345 -8.80 -0.46 -7.85
N ARG A 346 -8.15 -1.63 -7.82
CA ARG A 346 -7.53 -2.10 -6.57
C ARG A 346 -6.37 -1.24 -6.18
N GLU A 347 -5.51 -0.91 -7.14
CA GLU A 347 -4.32 -0.07 -6.96
C GLU A 347 -3.54 -0.53 -5.72
N PRO A 348 -2.92 -1.72 -5.81
CA PRO A 348 -2.28 -2.35 -4.67
C PRO A 348 -1.00 -1.61 -4.31
N ASP A 349 -0.86 -1.30 -3.03
CA ASP A 349 0.39 -0.84 -2.45
C ASP A 349 1.20 -2.05 -1.97
N GLY A 350 0.93 -2.58 -0.79
CA GLY A 350 1.63 -3.73 -0.24
C GLY A 350 1.35 -5.06 -0.95
N ILE A 351 2.37 -5.91 -1.05
CA ILE A 351 2.29 -7.26 -1.61
C ILE A 351 3.07 -8.28 -0.78
N ALA A 352 2.51 -9.47 -0.59
CA ALA A 352 3.21 -10.58 0.04
C ALA A 352 2.87 -11.91 -0.65
N LEU A 353 3.81 -12.88 -0.65
CA LEU A 353 3.55 -14.24 -1.10
C LEU A 353 3.10 -15.13 0.06
N THR A 354 2.13 -16.01 -0.19
CA THR A 354 1.85 -17.10 0.75
C THR A 354 3.10 -17.96 0.95
N PRO A 355 3.30 -18.59 2.13
CA PRO A 355 4.50 -19.36 2.44
C PRO A 355 4.84 -20.45 1.43
N ASP A 356 3.83 -21.02 0.78
CA ASP A 356 3.98 -22.02 -0.29
C ASP A 356 4.27 -21.41 -1.68
N GLY A 357 4.26 -20.09 -1.80
CA GLY A 357 4.52 -19.36 -3.04
C GLY A 357 3.43 -19.52 -4.13
N ARG A 358 2.28 -20.09 -3.81
CA ARG A 358 1.22 -20.35 -4.78
C ARG A 358 0.33 -19.15 -5.06
N TYR A 359 0.20 -18.29 -4.09
CA TYR A 359 -0.61 -17.07 -4.20
C TYR A 359 0.22 -15.87 -3.77
N PHE A 360 -0.06 -14.73 -4.35
CA PHE A 360 0.28 -13.46 -3.72
C PHE A 360 -0.99 -12.79 -3.21
N VAL A 361 -0.81 -12.02 -2.17
CA VAL A 361 -1.87 -11.19 -1.56
C VAL A 361 -1.45 -9.74 -1.63
N THR A 362 -2.42 -8.85 -1.86
CA THR A 362 -2.21 -7.41 -1.97
C THR A 362 -3.04 -6.65 -0.94
N ALA A 363 -2.53 -5.54 -0.49
CA ALA A 363 -3.29 -4.52 0.22
C ALA A 363 -3.72 -3.46 -0.81
N ASP A 364 -5.02 -3.33 -1.03
CA ASP A 364 -5.57 -2.54 -2.12
C ASP A 364 -5.95 -1.15 -1.59
N GLU A 365 -4.97 -0.30 -1.41
CA GLU A 365 -5.10 1.02 -0.81
C GLU A 365 -5.71 2.05 -1.77
N GLY A 366 -5.11 2.12 -2.96
CA GLY A 366 -5.37 3.13 -3.98
C GLY A 366 -4.55 4.39 -3.79
N ASP A 367 -4.03 4.92 -4.88
CA ASP A 367 -3.21 6.13 -4.85
C ASP A 367 -3.69 7.22 -5.79
N THR A 368 -4.17 6.86 -6.93
CA THR A 368 -4.48 7.88 -7.93
C THR A 368 -5.26 9.04 -7.31
N ASP A 369 -4.66 10.21 -7.36
CA ASP A 369 -5.23 11.52 -6.95
C ASP A 369 -6.48 11.90 -7.77
N THR A 370 -6.96 10.97 -8.59
CA THR A 370 -8.31 11.04 -9.08
C THR A 370 -9.24 10.90 -7.88
N ASP A 371 -9.32 11.96 -7.08
CA ASP A 371 -10.48 12.23 -6.25
C ASP A 371 -11.68 12.16 -7.21
N ALA A 372 -12.15 10.94 -7.50
CA ALA A 372 -13.42 10.75 -8.16
C ALA A 372 -14.41 11.40 -7.23
N GLN A 373 -14.75 12.64 -7.58
CA GLN A 373 -15.62 13.44 -6.77
C GLN A 373 -16.95 12.72 -6.65
N ASP A 374 -17.59 12.85 -5.51
CA ASP A 374 -18.89 12.27 -5.22
C ASP A 374 -19.78 12.24 -6.46
N GLY A 375 -19.92 11.08 -7.09
CA GLY A 375 -20.88 10.86 -8.18
C GLY A 375 -20.31 10.67 -9.57
N GLU A 376 -19.01 10.74 -9.82
CA GLU A 376 -18.44 10.41 -11.13
C GLU A 376 -18.23 8.90 -11.27
N GLU A 377 -18.97 8.30 -12.17
CA GLU A 377 -18.78 6.94 -12.65
C GLU A 377 -17.76 6.95 -13.81
N PRO A 378 -16.94 5.88 -14.01
CA PRO A 378 -17.28 4.54 -13.54
C PRO A 378 -16.34 3.93 -12.47
N LEU A 379 -15.11 4.39 -12.26
CA LEU A 379 -14.17 3.70 -11.37
C LEU A 379 -13.56 4.67 -10.35
N GLN A 380 -13.52 4.24 -9.11
CA GLN A 380 -12.85 4.93 -8.02
C GLN A 380 -11.42 4.39 -7.85
N SER A 381 -10.59 5.09 -7.09
CA SER A 381 -9.31 4.62 -6.60
C SER A 381 -9.48 3.90 -5.27
N GLY A 382 -8.71 2.82 -5.08
CA GLY A 382 -8.62 2.09 -3.84
C GLY A 382 -9.70 1.03 -3.63
N GLY A 383 -9.28 -0.22 -3.73
CA GLY A 383 -10.16 -1.37 -3.52
C GLY A 383 -10.65 -1.55 -2.10
N ARG A 384 -9.97 -0.99 -1.10
CA ARG A 384 -10.24 -1.14 0.34
C ARG A 384 -10.27 -2.60 0.79
N THR A 385 -9.55 -3.46 0.07
CA THR A 385 -9.58 -4.91 0.26
C THR A 385 -8.17 -5.46 0.47
N MET A 386 -8.11 -6.67 0.99
CA MET A 386 -6.97 -7.55 0.75
C MET A 386 -7.39 -8.53 -0.33
N SER A 387 -6.65 -8.59 -1.43
CA SER A 387 -6.95 -9.48 -2.55
C SER A 387 -5.98 -10.66 -2.61
N VAL A 388 -6.44 -11.75 -3.20
CA VAL A 388 -5.68 -13.00 -3.40
C VAL A 388 -5.62 -13.29 -4.90
N PHE A 389 -4.41 -13.53 -5.40
CA PHE A 389 -4.15 -13.86 -6.80
C PHE A 389 -3.31 -15.13 -6.92
N ASP A 390 -3.55 -15.90 -7.96
CA ASP A 390 -2.68 -17.05 -8.31
C ASP A 390 -1.33 -16.54 -8.81
N ALA A 391 -0.26 -16.85 -8.11
CA ALA A 391 1.07 -16.31 -8.38
C ALA A 391 1.62 -16.69 -9.76
N LYS A 392 1.19 -17.81 -10.31
CA LYS A 392 1.66 -18.27 -11.62
C LYS A 392 0.98 -17.58 -12.80
N THR A 393 -0.27 -17.18 -12.64
CA THR A 393 -1.11 -16.71 -13.75
C THR A 393 -1.55 -15.26 -13.59
N GLY A 394 -1.37 -14.67 -12.42
CA GLY A 394 -1.94 -13.36 -12.06
C GLY A 394 -3.48 -13.37 -11.94
N ALA A 395 -4.11 -14.55 -12.01
CA ALA A 395 -5.56 -14.63 -11.99
C ALA A 395 -6.11 -14.28 -10.60
N PHE A 396 -7.10 -13.40 -10.56
CA PHE A 396 -7.85 -13.08 -9.35
C PHE A 396 -8.53 -14.35 -8.79
N VAL A 397 -8.41 -14.56 -7.49
CA VAL A 397 -8.99 -15.70 -6.77
C VAL A 397 -10.15 -15.26 -5.89
N ALA A 398 -9.92 -14.29 -5.04
CA ALA A 398 -10.92 -13.72 -4.12
C ALA A 398 -10.37 -12.45 -3.48
N ASP A 399 -11.24 -11.72 -2.79
CA ASP A 399 -10.86 -10.64 -1.89
C ASP A 399 -11.67 -10.67 -0.57
N THR A 400 -11.32 -9.81 0.35
CA THR A 400 -12.02 -9.66 1.63
C THR A 400 -13.34 -8.91 1.53
N GLY A 401 -13.67 -8.31 0.37
CA GLY A 401 -14.79 -7.39 0.26
C GLY A 401 -14.69 -6.29 1.33
N ASN A 402 -15.79 -5.97 1.97
CA ASN A 402 -15.81 -4.93 3.02
C ASN A 402 -15.43 -5.41 4.42
N GLN A 403 -14.80 -6.57 4.58
CA GLN A 403 -14.49 -7.11 5.92
C GLN A 403 -13.48 -6.23 6.66
N LEU A 404 -12.52 -5.61 5.95
CA LEU A 404 -11.51 -4.73 6.56
C LEU A 404 -12.17 -3.47 7.15
N ASP A 405 -12.97 -2.76 6.37
CA ASP A 405 -13.70 -1.58 6.85
C ASP A 405 -14.66 -1.95 7.99
N ARG A 406 -15.34 -3.10 7.91
CA ARG A 406 -16.28 -3.55 8.95
C ARG A 406 -15.61 -3.86 10.27
N ILE A 407 -14.49 -4.58 10.28
CA ILE A 407 -13.81 -4.90 11.53
C ILE A 407 -13.26 -3.64 12.19
N THR A 408 -12.77 -2.65 11.42
CA THR A 408 -12.35 -1.36 11.98
C THR A 408 -13.52 -0.59 12.60
N PHE A 409 -14.71 -0.66 11.98
CA PHE A 409 -15.93 -0.09 12.54
C PHE A 409 -16.38 -0.80 13.83
N GLU A 410 -16.41 -2.13 13.83
CA GLU A 410 -16.80 -2.94 14.99
C GLU A 410 -15.90 -2.69 16.21
N HIS A 411 -14.63 -2.33 15.98
CA HIS A 411 -13.67 -1.98 17.03
C HIS A 411 -13.58 -0.47 17.31
N GLY A 412 -14.43 0.35 16.66
CA GLY A 412 -14.53 1.80 16.91
C GLY A 412 -13.32 2.60 16.43
N VAL A 413 -12.62 2.12 15.39
CA VAL A 413 -11.45 2.77 14.79
C VAL A 413 -11.63 3.13 13.31
N TYR A 414 -12.81 2.87 12.72
CA TYR A 414 -13.09 3.24 11.35
C TYR A 414 -13.02 4.76 11.15
N PRO A 415 -12.26 5.26 10.16
CA PRO A 415 -12.06 6.69 9.94
C PRO A 415 -13.17 7.29 9.07
N ASP A 416 -14.35 7.60 9.61
CA ASP A 416 -15.49 8.16 8.86
C ASP A 416 -15.09 9.34 7.95
N ARG A 417 -14.15 10.17 8.39
CA ARG A 417 -13.61 11.29 7.57
C ARG A 417 -12.96 10.87 6.24
N ARG A 418 -12.67 9.57 6.07
CA ARG A 418 -12.09 8.96 4.88
C ARG A 418 -13.11 8.15 4.07
N SER A 419 -14.37 8.05 4.53
CA SER A 419 -15.42 7.28 3.85
C SER A 419 -15.66 7.70 2.41
N ASN A 420 -15.57 8.99 2.12
CA ASN A 420 -15.71 9.55 0.77
C ASN A 420 -14.41 9.46 -0.06
N LYS A 421 -13.36 8.83 0.49
CA LYS A 421 -12.07 8.60 -0.17
C LYS A 421 -11.78 7.10 -0.22
N LYS A 422 -10.79 6.64 0.56
CA LYS A 422 -10.27 5.28 0.53
C LYS A 422 -10.60 4.45 1.80
N GLY A 423 -11.48 4.93 2.70
CA GLY A 423 -11.90 4.22 3.92
C GLY A 423 -10.79 4.07 4.94
N ALA A 424 -10.56 2.84 5.42
CA ALA A 424 -9.55 2.53 6.45
C ALA A 424 -8.13 2.41 5.88
N GLU A 425 -7.96 2.37 4.57
CA GLU A 425 -6.70 2.31 3.81
C GLU A 425 -5.80 1.15 4.24
N PRO A 426 -5.99 -0.06 3.61
CA PRO A 426 -5.05 -1.16 3.77
C PRO A 426 -3.78 -0.87 2.99
N GLU A 427 -2.61 -0.94 3.64
CA GLU A 427 -1.32 -0.52 3.08
C GLU A 427 -0.28 -1.64 3.23
N GLY A 428 0.51 -1.68 4.29
CA GLY A 428 1.50 -2.73 4.50
C GLY A 428 0.89 -4.12 4.72
N ILE A 429 1.51 -5.16 4.16
CA ILE A 429 1.05 -6.55 4.30
C ILE A 429 2.20 -7.52 4.49
N VAL A 430 2.00 -8.51 5.35
CA VAL A 430 2.91 -9.66 5.48
C VAL A 430 2.12 -10.97 5.50
N ALA A 431 2.63 -12.00 4.82
CA ALA A 431 2.07 -13.35 4.86
C ALA A 431 3.05 -14.31 5.55
N PHE A 432 2.53 -15.24 6.36
CA PHE A 432 3.33 -16.18 7.15
C PHE A 432 2.55 -17.48 7.39
N GLU A 433 3.26 -18.50 7.89
CA GLU A 433 2.64 -19.75 8.31
C GLU A 433 2.46 -19.75 9.83
N MET A 434 1.30 -20.19 10.29
CA MET A 434 1.04 -20.43 11.71
C MET A 434 0.13 -21.66 11.83
N ASP A 435 0.52 -22.62 12.68
CA ASP A 435 -0.18 -23.91 12.87
C ASP A 435 -0.33 -24.72 11.56
N GLY A 436 0.61 -24.59 10.61
CA GLY A 436 0.60 -25.28 9.31
C GLY A 436 -0.39 -24.70 8.30
N GLU A 437 -0.95 -23.52 8.55
CA GLU A 437 -1.87 -22.81 7.67
C GLU A 437 -1.31 -21.44 7.28
N PRO A 438 -1.63 -20.92 6.07
CA PRO A 438 -1.22 -19.59 5.66
C PRO A 438 -2.10 -18.51 6.30
N TRP A 439 -1.46 -17.42 6.70
CA TRP A 439 -2.07 -16.24 7.29
C TRP A 439 -1.51 -14.98 6.64
N ALA A 440 -2.26 -13.89 6.72
CA ALA A 440 -1.78 -12.55 6.41
C ALA A 440 -2.14 -11.56 7.51
N VAL A 441 -1.33 -10.52 7.64
CA VAL A 441 -1.66 -9.34 8.43
C VAL A 441 -1.55 -8.12 7.55
N VAL A 442 -2.56 -7.25 7.65
CA VAL A 442 -2.68 -6.00 6.91
C VAL A 442 -2.59 -4.84 7.88
N GLY A 443 -1.73 -3.87 7.58
CA GLY A 443 -1.72 -2.57 8.21
C GLY A 443 -2.90 -1.74 7.70
N MET A 444 -3.65 -1.13 8.63
CA MET A 444 -4.76 -0.25 8.30
C MET A 444 -4.35 1.17 8.66
N GLU A 445 -3.77 1.87 7.69
CA GLU A 445 -3.09 3.15 7.90
C GLU A 445 -3.97 4.18 8.62
N ARG A 446 -5.16 4.44 8.10
CA ARG A 446 -6.05 5.47 8.65
C ARG A 446 -6.89 5.01 9.82
N ALA A 447 -6.89 3.70 10.11
CA ALA A 447 -7.55 3.12 11.29
C ALA A 447 -6.58 2.86 12.46
N ASP A 448 -5.27 3.11 12.29
CA ASP A 448 -4.25 2.89 13.31
C ASP A 448 -4.31 1.46 13.90
N ALA A 449 -4.40 0.45 13.04
CA ALA A 449 -4.63 -0.93 13.46
C ALA A 449 -3.92 -1.94 12.57
N LEU A 450 -3.71 -3.15 13.10
CA LEU A 450 -3.38 -4.35 12.32
C LEU A 450 -4.58 -5.29 12.24
N VAL A 451 -4.78 -5.91 11.10
CA VAL A 451 -5.87 -6.87 10.86
C VAL A 451 -5.31 -8.23 10.46
N LEU A 452 -5.71 -9.28 11.19
CA LEU A 452 -5.32 -10.66 10.92
C LEU A 452 -6.33 -11.33 9.98
N VAL A 453 -5.84 -11.96 8.92
CA VAL A 453 -6.63 -12.62 7.89
C VAL A 453 -6.20 -14.09 7.76
N ALA A 454 -7.16 -15.01 7.89
CA ALA A 454 -6.95 -16.43 7.65
C ALA A 454 -7.03 -16.75 6.16
N LEU A 455 -6.06 -17.50 5.63
CA LEU A 455 -5.90 -17.87 4.22
C LEU A 455 -5.97 -19.39 3.99
N ALA A 456 -6.41 -20.17 4.97
CA ALA A 456 -6.56 -21.62 4.83
C ALA A 456 -7.42 -22.03 3.60
N ASP A 457 -8.41 -21.23 3.26
CA ASP A 457 -9.11 -21.29 1.96
C ASP A 457 -8.86 -19.98 1.21
N PRO A 458 -7.91 -19.93 0.25
CA PRO A 458 -7.57 -18.71 -0.47
C PRO A 458 -8.73 -18.15 -1.32
N LYS A 459 -9.78 -18.95 -1.57
CA LYS A 459 -11.01 -18.51 -2.25
C LYS A 459 -12.00 -17.83 -1.29
N ARG A 460 -11.72 -17.83 -0.01
CA ARG A 460 -12.56 -17.24 1.03
C ARG A 460 -11.66 -16.66 2.15
N PRO A 461 -10.86 -15.65 1.84
CA PRO A 461 -10.07 -14.98 2.87
C PRO A 461 -10.99 -14.47 3.98
N LYS A 462 -10.61 -14.71 5.22
CA LYS A 462 -11.45 -14.37 6.36
C LYS A 462 -10.73 -13.47 7.34
N VAL A 463 -11.24 -12.27 7.52
CA VAL A 463 -10.81 -11.36 8.58
C VAL A 463 -11.25 -11.95 9.93
N VAL A 464 -10.32 -12.10 10.87
CA VAL A 464 -10.57 -12.81 12.13
C VAL A 464 -10.22 -12.01 13.39
N ALA A 465 -9.32 -11.07 13.34
CA ALA A 465 -8.96 -10.24 14.49
C ALA A 465 -8.45 -8.88 14.07
N LEU A 466 -8.60 -7.91 14.95
CA LEU A 466 -8.00 -6.57 14.84
C LEU A 466 -7.24 -6.25 16.12
N GLY A 467 -6.03 -5.71 15.97
CA GLY A 467 -5.22 -5.13 17.04
C GLY A 467 -5.11 -3.63 16.87
N LYS A 468 -5.72 -2.87 17.77
CA LYS A 468 -5.58 -1.41 17.78
C LYS A 468 -4.19 -1.04 18.29
N ILE A 469 -3.46 -0.21 17.55
CA ILE A 469 -2.16 0.29 17.97
C ILE A 469 -2.35 1.24 19.16
N PRO A 470 -1.63 1.01 20.28
CA PRO A 470 -1.80 1.83 21.48
C PRO A 470 -1.42 3.31 21.28
N GLY A 471 -2.10 4.21 21.99
CA GLY A 471 -1.85 5.64 22.00
C GLY A 471 -3.08 6.44 21.55
N GLU A 472 -2.98 7.80 21.57
CA GLU A 472 -4.08 8.70 21.21
C GLU A 472 -3.86 9.45 19.89
N GLU A 473 -2.60 9.50 19.40
CA GLU A 473 -2.22 10.21 18.18
C GLU A 473 -2.38 9.30 16.96
N THR A 474 -2.49 9.88 15.77
CA THR A 474 -2.44 9.13 14.50
C THR A 474 -1.10 8.43 14.36
N ARG A 475 -1.09 7.16 14.00
CA ARG A 475 0.12 6.31 13.94
C ARG A 475 0.54 6.01 12.52
N ALA A 476 -0.41 5.74 11.61
CA ALA A 476 -0.17 5.31 10.24
C ALA A 476 0.80 4.11 10.20
N PRO A 477 0.30 2.87 10.40
CA PRO A 477 1.11 1.67 10.26
C PRO A 477 1.41 1.40 8.78
N GLU A 478 2.66 1.54 8.41
CA GLU A 478 3.16 1.26 7.06
C GLU A 478 3.90 -0.08 7.02
N GLY A 479 5.09 -0.16 7.56
CA GLY A 479 5.87 -1.39 7.60
C GLY A 479 5.28 -2.41 8.57
N VAL A 480 4.93 -3.59 8.08
CA VAL A 480 4.42 -4.70 8.89
C VAL A 480 5.38 -5.88 8.79
N ALA A 481 5.71 -6.49 9.92
CA ALA A 481 6.57 -7.67 9.96
C ALA A 481 6.06 -8.72 10.95
N HIS A 482 6.41 -9.98 10.68
CA HIS A 482 6.10 -11.13 11.54
C HIS A 482 7.39 -11.75 12.06
N PHE A 483 7.34 -12.26 13.31
CA PHE A 483 8.39 -13.13 13.85
C PHE A 483 7.82 -14.15 14.83
N GLU A 484 8.58 -15.22 15.02
CA GLU A 484 8.24 -16.28 15.95
C GLU A 484 9.25 -16.31 17.11
N ARG A 485 8.76 -16.52 18.32
CA ARG A 485 9.60 -16.74 19.49
C ARG A 485 8.98 -17.77 20.42
N GLY A 486 9.71 -18.89 20.59
CA GLY A 486 9.28 -19.96 21.49
C GLY A 486 7.98 -20.65 21.09
N GLY A 487 7.67 -20.71 19.81
CA GLY A 487 6.42 -21.27 19.28
C GLY A 487 5.22 -20.31 19.37
N GLU A 488 5.48 -19.05 19.68
CA GLU A 488 4.46 -17.99 19.70
C GLU A 488 4.74 -16.98 18.60
N HIS A 489 3.68 -16.48 17.98
CA HIS A 489 3.73 -15.57 16.82
C HIS A 489 3.48 -14.13 17.24
N TYR A 490 4.33 -13.25 16.72
CA TYR A 490 4.30 -11.81 16.99
C TYR A 490 4.30 -11.01 15.72
N LEU A 491 3.72 -9.83 15.79
CA LEU A 491 3.63 -8.86 14.72
C LEU A 491 4.28 -7.55 15.17
N LEU A 492 4.96 -6.91 14.24
CA LEU A 492 5.44 -5.54 14.40
C LEU A 492 4.72 -4.65 13.41
N SER A 493 4.42 -3.42 13.81
CA SER A 493 4.07 -2.35 12.88
C SER A 493 4.98 -1.14 13.12
N ALA A 494 5.65 -0.68 12.09
CA ALA A 494 6.31 0.61 12.09
C ALA A 494 5.26 1.68 11.77
N ASN A 495 5.18 2.71 12.62
CA ASN A 495 4.12 3.69 12.59
C ASN A 495 4.72 5.06 12.26
N GLU A 496 4.53 5.50 11.02
CA GLU A 496 5.18 6.68 10.44
C GLU A 496 4.92 7.93 11.26
N MET A 497 3.65 8.25 11.48
CA MET A 497 3.25 9.57 11.99
C MET A 497 3.72 9.87 13.40
N ASN A 498 3.86 8.88 14.26
CA ASN A 498 4.27 9.08 15.65
C ASN A 498 5.62 8.44 16.01
N GLY A 499 6.33 7.87 15.02
CA GLY A 499 7.67 7.33 15.19
C GLY A 499 7.76 6.15 16.16
N THR A 500 6.71 5.31 16.22
CA THR A 500 6.68 4.15 17.12
C THR A 500 6.75 2.83 16.34
N VAL A 501 7.13 1.78 17.06
CA VAL A 501 6.93 0.39 16.63
C VAL A 501 6.05 -0.30 17.65
N ALA A 502 4.89 -0.78 17.21
CA ALA A 502 4.01 -1.57 18.06
C ALA A 502 4.29 -3.06 17.87
N CYS A 503 4.25 -3.80 18.98
CA CYS A 503 4.36 -5.26 18.99
C CYS A 503 3.06 -5.88 19.47
N PHE A 504 2.57 -6.85 18.73
CA PHE A 504 1.38 -7.62 19.08
C PHE A 504 1.72 -9.11 19.15
N LYS A 505 1.12 -9.79 20.12
CA LYS A 505 1.11 -11.24 20.16
C LYS A 505 -0.17 -11.77 19.55
N ILE A 506 -0.08 -12.77 18.68
CA ILE A 506 -1.24 -13.50 18.17
C ILE A 506 -1.64 -14.53 19.24
N VAL A 507 -2.87 -14.47 19.73
CA VAL A 507 -3.37 -15.38 20.76
C VAL A 507 -4.68 -16.04 20.32
N ARG A 508 -4.87 -17.29 20.74
CA ARG A 508 -6.08 -18.07 20.48
C ARG A 508 -6.84 -18.34 21.79
N GLY A 509 -8.17 -18.23 21.79
CA GLY A 509 -9.02 -18.49 22.94
C GLY A 509 -9.66 -17.25 23.55
N GLU A 510 -10.32 -17.39 24.70
CA GLU A 510 -10.95 -16.27 25.40
C GLU A 510 -9.88 -15.28 25.89
N PHE A 511 -9.97 -14.06 25.41
CA PHE A 511 -9.12 -12.95 25.84
C PHE A 511 -9.96 -11.92 26.59
N THR A 512 -9.65 -11.73 27.86
CA THR A 512 -10.22 -10.65 28.67
C THR A 512 -9.24 -9.49 28.68
N LEU A 513 -9.65 -8.33 28.17
CA LEU A 513 -8.88 -7.09 28.38
C LEU A 513 -8.86 -6.82 29.87
N GLU A 514 -7.70 -6.93 30.50
CA GLU A 514 -7.48 -6.33 31.82
C GLU A 514 -7.46 -4.81 31.63
N HIS A 515 -8.43 -4.13 32.20
CA HIS A 515 -8.64 -2.66 32.14
C HIS A 515 -7.61 -1.90 32.98
#